data_95d449f6c819d6dc44fc36a5f7e358ba
#
_entry.id   95d449f6c819d6dc44fc36a5f7e358ba
#
_cell.length_a   1.000
_cell.length_b   1.000
_cell.length_c   1.000
_cell.angle_alpha   90.00
_cell.angle_beta   90.00
_cell.angle_gamma   90.00
#
_symmetry.space_group_name_H-M   'P 1'
#
loop_
_entity.id
_entity.type
_entity.pdbx_description
1 polymer ?
#
loop_
_entity_poly.entity_id
_entity_poly.type
_entity_poly.pdbx_seq_one_letter_code
_entity_poly.pdbx_strand_id
1 'polypeptide(L)'
;MMLSKRVLCIQNMQGHKTIFACPICAQAVQIEDNGKVVCPSNHSFDVAKQGYINFMTKAVQSMYSKALFEARHDIISSGLYDRLQERLAELAVGTYFLDTGCGEGSHLARIVANRPEATGVGIDIAKEGIIAA
;
A
#
# COMPACT_ATOMS: atom_id res chain seq x y z
N MET A 1 14.53 -21.78 2.93
CA MET A 1 13.69 -21.43 1.75
C MET A 1 13.13 -20.04 1.95
N MET A 2 13.34 -19.13 1.02
CA MET A 2 12.78 -17.78 1.11
C MET A 2 11.30 -17.81 0.69
N LEU A 3 10.45 -17.16 1.50
CA LEU A 3 9.05 -16.94 1.14
C LEU A 3 8.93 -15.95 -0.03
N SER A 4 7.92 -16.13 -0.86
CA SER A 4 7.66 -15.16 -1.94
C SER A 4 7.21 -13.81 -1.36
N LYS A 5 7.46 -12.72 -2.10
CA LYS A 5 6.98 -11.37 -1.72
C LYS A 5 5.47 -11.39 -1.38
N ARG A 6 4.67 -12.10 -2.18
CA ARG A 6 3.23 -12.23 -1.95
C ARG A 6 2.90 -12.84 -0.59
N VAL A 7 3.57 -13.92 -0.23
CA VAL A 7 3.35 -14.61 1.08
C VAL A 7 3.72 -13.70 2.24
N LEU A 8 4.85 -13.02 2.16
CA LEU A 8 5.27 -12.05 3.19
C LEU A 8 4.26 -10.91 3.33
N CYS A 9 3.74 -10.39 2.22
CA CYS A 9 2.72 -9.34 2.23
C CYS A 9 1.41 -9.84 2.85
N ILE A 10 0.95 -11.07 2.54
CA ILE A 10 -0.24 -11.67 3.15
C ILE A 10 -0.06 -11.77 4.67
N GLN A 11 1.05 -12.31 5.14
CA GLN A 11 1.33 -12.44 6.58
C GLN A 11 1.37 -11.08 7.28
N ASN A 12 1.99 -10.08 6.67
CA ASN A 12 2.02 -8.72 7.20
C ASN A 12 0.61 -8.11 7.31
N MET A 13 -0.20 -8.24 6.26
CA MET A 13 -1.58 -7.75 6.26
C MET A 13 -2.47 -8.50 7.26
N GLN A 14 -2.28 -9.80 7.45
CA GLN A 14 -2.97 -10.58 8.49
C GLN A 14 -2.65 -10.07 9.89
N GLY A 15 -1.41 -9.69 10.16
CA GLY A 15 -0.98 -9.07 11.42
C GLY A 15 -1.64 -7.71 11.69
N HIS A 16 -2.10 -7.02 10.65
CA HIS A 16 -2.73 -5.71 10.71
C HIS A 16 -4.18 -5.72 10.18
N LYS A 17 -4.85 -6.87 10.19
CA LYS A 17 -6.18 -7.04 9.58
C LYS A 17 -7.26 -6.06 10.07
N THR A 18 -7.12 -5.54 11.28
CA THR A 18 -8.09 -4.61 11.89
C THR A 18 -8.16 -3.24 11.21
N ILE A 19 -7.15 -2.89 10.38
CA ILE A 19 -7.15 -1.62 9.64
C ILE A 19 -7.86 -1.73 8.29
N PHE A 20 -8.23 -2.93 7.86
CA PHE A 20 -8.89 -3.16 6.58
C PHE A 20 -10.39 -3.36 6.75
N ALA A 21 -11.16 -2.75 5.87
CA ALA A 21 -12.59 -2.92 5.78
C ALA A 21 -13.03 -3.18 4.34
N CYS A 22 -14.15 -3.86 4.17
CA CYS A 22 -14.75 -4.08 2.87
C CYS A 22 -15.19 -2.75 2.24
N PRO A 23 -14.73 -2.40 1.04
CA PRO A 23 -15.08 -1.13 0.40
C PRO A 23 -16.57 -1.06 -0.03
N ILE A 24 -17.29 -2.17 0.00
CA ILE A 24 -18.70 -2.23 -0.39
C ILE A 24 -19.62 -2.07 0.81
N CYS A 25 -19.33 -2.74 1.94
CA CYS A 25 -20.21 -2.77 3.10
C CYS A 25 -19.56 -2.30 4.42
N ALA A 26 -18.32 -1.85 4.37
CA ALA A 26 -17.53 -1.37 5.50
C ALA A 26 -17.31 -2.38 6.66
N GLN A 27 -17.72 -3.64 6.49
CA GLN A 27 -17.47 -4.68 7.47
C GLN A 27 -16.01 -5.10 7.48
N ALA A 28 -15.54 -5.59 8.63
CA ALA A 28 -14.20 -6.16 8.76
C ALA A 28 -13.98 -7.30 7.77
N VAL A 29 -12.76 -7.40 7.24
CA VAL A 29 -12.38 -8.47 6.32
C VAL A 29 -11.50 -9.51 7.00
N GLN A 30 -11.56 -10.75 6.50
CA GLN A 30 -10.61 -11.80 6.79
C GLN A 30 -9.67 -11.97 5.60
N ILE A 31 -8.39 -12.15 5.89
CA ILE A 31 -7.35 -12.37 4.89
C ILE A 31 -6.87 -13.80 5.05
N GLU A 32 -7.17 -14.64 4.07
CA GLU A 32 -6.82 -16.06 4.07
C GLU A 32 -5.36 -16.27 3.62
N ASP A 33 -4.77 -17.41 3.97
CA ASP A 33 -3.37 -17.75 3.63
C ASP A 33 -3.14 -17.84 2.11
N ASN A 34 -4.19 -18.18 1.35
CA ASN A 34 -4.14 -18.18 -0.11
C ASN A 34 -4.21 -16.77 -0.75
N GLY A 35 -4.43 -15.73 0.09
CA GLY A 35 -4.54 -14.34 -0.33
C GLY A 35 -5.96 -13.90 -0.68
N LYS A 36 -6.97 -14.71 -0.40
CA LYS A 36 -8.37 -14.30 -0.54
C LYS A 36 -8.75 -13.38 0.61
N VAL A 37 -9.46 -12.29 0.31
CA VAL A 37 -9.92 -11.28 1.27
C VAL A 37 -11.44 -11.25 1.22
N VAL A 38 -12.09 -11.62 2.31
CA VAL A 38 -13.56 -11.78 2.36
C VAL A 38 -14.17 -11.05 3.56
N CYS A 39 -15.36 -10.53 3.38
CA CYS A 39 -16.17 -9.97 4.47
C CYS A 39 -17.35 -10.90 4.81
N PRO A 40 -18.04 -10.68 5.95
CA PRO A 40 -19.21 -11.50 6.33
C PRO A 40 -20.36 -11.47 5.33
N SER A 41 -20.48 -10.42 4.51
CA SER A 41 -21.46 -10.33 3.41
C SER A 41 -21.01 -11.00 2.12
N ASN A 42 -19.94 -11.82 2.16
CA ASN A 42 -19.38 -12.55 1.03
C ASN A 42 -18.82 -11.69 -0.13
N HIS A 43 -18.56 -10.42 0.10
CA HIS A 43 -17.74 -9.67 -0.85
C HIS A 43 -16.31 -10.20 -0.78
N SER A 44 -15.73 -10.46 -1.94
CA SER A 44 -14.42 -11.13 -2.06
C SER A 44 -13.47 -10.34 -2.94
N PHE A 45 -12.23 -10.24 -2.48
CA PHE A 45 -11.12 -9.58 -3.16
C PHE A 45 -9.88 -10.46 -3.05
N ASP A 46 -8.83 -10.15 -3.79
CA ASP A 46 -7.62 -10.96 -3.80
C ASP A 46 -6.38 -10.10 -3.56
N VAL A 47 -5.41 -10.72 -2.90
CA VAL A 47 -4.03 -10.22 -2.88
C VAL A 47 -3.38 -10.59 -4.20
N ALA A 48 -2.98 -9.59 -4.97
CA ALA A 48 -2.31 -9.77 -6.25
C ALA A 48 -0.94 -10.46 -6.11
N LYS A 49 -0.42 -10.98 -7.22
CA LYS A 49 0.90 -11.62 -7.26
C LYS A 49 2.01 -10.71 -6.72
N GLN A 50 1.88 -9.41 -6.92
CA GLN A 50 2.83 -8.39 -6.49
C GLN A 50 2.70 -8.03 -4.98
N GLY A 51 1.67 -8.53 -4.28
CA GLY A 51 1.53 -8.40 -2.83
C GLY A 51 0.63 -7.26 -2.35
N TYR A 52 -0.17 -6.65 -3.20
CA TYR A 52 -1.18 -5.66 -2.81
C TYR A 52 -2.60 -6.23 -2.85
N ILE A 53 -3.53 -5.66 -2.07
CA ILE A 53 -4.95 -6.02 -2.17
C ILE A 53 -5.60 -5.19 -3.28
N ASN A 54 -6.26 -5.86 -4.22
CA ASN A 54 -7.05 -5.18 -5.24
C ASN A 54 -8.51 -5.03 -4.74
N PHE A 55 -8.83 -3.87 -4.20
CA PHE A 55 -10.18 -3.53 -3.75
C PHE A 55 -11.05 -2.89 -4.83
N MET A 56 -10.55 -2.76 -6.06
CA MET A 56 -11.32 -2.17 -7.15
C MET A 56 -12.39 -3.13 -7.63
N THR A 57 -13.64 -2.67 -7.63
CA THR A 57 -14.79 -3.43 -8.12
C THR A 57 -15.00 -3.30 -9.63
N LYS A 58 -14.34 -2.32 -10.25
CA LYS A 58 -14.37 -2.07 -11.70
C LYS A 58 -12.94 -1.81 -12.18
N ALA A 59 -12.67 -2.18 -13.42
CA ALA A 59 -11.41 -1.82 -14.06
C ALA A 59 -11.31 -0.30 -14.20
N VAL A 60 -10.19 0.26 -13.75
CA VAL A 60 -9.87 1.68 -13.89
C VAL A 60 -8.69 1.80 -14.84
N GLN A 61 -8.86 2.62 -15.87
CA GLN A 61 -7.74 3.02 -16.72
C GLN A 61 -7.08 4.25 -16.12
N SER A 62 -5.80 4.12 -15.80
CA SER A 62 -4.97 5.23 -15.36
C SER A 62 -4.16 5.77 -16.54
N MET A 63 -4.05 7.10 -16.64
CA MET A 63 -3.14 7.75 -17.59
C MET A 63 -1.67 7.68 -17.14
N TYR A 64 -1.40 7.17 -15.96
CA TYR A 64 -0.06 7.08 -15.38
C TYR A 64 0.62 5.78 -15.81
N SER A 65 1.67 5.92 -16.59
CA SER A 65 2.48 4.79 -17.09
C SER A 65 3.51 4.31 -16.06
N LYS A 66 4.02 3.10 -16.28
CA LYS A 66 5.17 2.58 -15.53
C LYS A 66 6.37 3.53 -15.60
N ALA A 67 6.69 4.05 -16.79
CA ALA A 67 7.80 4.97 -16.99
C ALA A 67 7.66 6.27 -16.17
N LEU A 68 6.44 6.76 -16.00
CA LEU A 68 6.18 7.93 -15.16
C LEU A 68 6.51 7.65 -13.68
N PHE A 69 6.14 6.49 -13.16
CA PHE A 69 6.44 6.13 -11.77
C PHE A 69 7.94 5.86 -11.57
N GLU A 70 8.63 5.27 -12.54
CA GLU A 70 10.09 5.13 -12.52
C GLU A 70 10.77 6.50 -12.48
N ALA A 71 10.36 7.44 -13.33
CA ALA A 71 10.88 8.81 -13.33
C ALA A 71 10.60 9.55 -12.02
N ARG A 72 9.42 9.36 -11.42
CA ARG A 72 9.09 9.92 -10.09
C ARG A 72 9.96 9.33 -9.00
N HIS A 73 10.17 8.02 -9.02
CA HIS A 73 11.06 7.35 -8.07
C HIS A 73 12.48 7.91 -8.16
N ASP A 74 13.01 8.10 -9.37
CA ASP A 74 14.36 8.66 -9.59
C ASP A 74 14.47 10.08 -9.03
N ILE A 75 13.49 10.94 -9.29
CA ILE A 75 13.45 12.32 -8.76
C ILE A 75 13.39 12.32 -7.23
N ILE A 76 12.53 11.49 -6.64
CA ILE A 76 12.40 11.41 -5.18
C ILE A 76 13.71 10.89 -4.57
N SER A 77 14.31 9.89 -5.18
CA SER A 77 15.59 9.30 -4.73
C SER A 77 16.78 10.23 -4.92
N SER A 78 16.68 11.24 -5.79
CA SER A 78 17.73 12.24 -6.00
C SER A 78 17.91 13.23 -4.85
N GLY A 79 16.98 13.22 -3.86
CA GLY A 79 17.00 14.13 -2.72
C GLY A 79 16.25 15.45 -2.89
N LEU A 80 15.57 15.65 -4.06
CA LEU A 80 14.81 16.88 -4.31
C LEU A 80 13.74 17.14 -3.23
N TYR A 81 13.15 16.09 -2.69
CA TYR A 81 12.09 16.18 -1.68
C TYR A 81 12.56 15.90 -0.25
N ASP A 82 13.84 15.74 0.01
CA ASP A 82 14.35 15.33 1.33
C ASP A 82 13.88 16.26 2.46
N ARG A 83 13.97 17.56 2.29
CA ARG A 83 13.52 18.52 3.31
C ARG A 83 12.01 18.45 3.57
N LEU A 84 11.22 18.26 2.51
CA LEU A 84 9.78 18.09 2.65
C LEU A 84 9.46 16.81 3.42
N GLN A 85 10.11 15.71 3.06
CA GLN A 85 9.91 14.40 3.70
C GLN A 85 10.36 14.42 5.17
N GLU A 86 11.47 15.05 5.49
CA GLU A 86 11.92 15.26 6.86
C GLU A 86 10.88 16.04 7.67
N ARG A 87 10.38 17.13 7.11
CA ARG A 87 9.37 17.94 7.78
C ARG A 87 8.05 17.20 7.98
N LEU A 88 7.61 16.43 7.00
CA LEU A 88 6.42 15.58 7.14
C LEU A 88 6.63 14.50 8.22
N ALA A 89 7.81 13.89 8.25
CA ALA A 89 8.15 12.91 9.28
C ALA A 89 8.17 13.51 10.69
N GLU A 90 8.64 14.73 10.87
CA GLU A 90 8.60 15.43 12.16
C GLU A 90 7.17 15.74 12.62
N LEU A 91 6.31 16.14 11.69
CA LEU A 91 4.92 16.51 11.98
C LEU A 91 3.99 15.28 12.14
N ALA A 92 4.38 14.14 11.58
CA ALA A 92 3.60 12.92 11.62
C ALA A 92 3.59 12.34 13.04
N VAL A 93 2.41 12.18 13.61
CA VAL A 93 2.20 11.61 14.95
C VAL A 93 1.35 10.35 14.87
N GLY A 94 1.59 9.40 15.77
CA GLY A 94 0.88 8.12 15.79
C GLY A 94 1.69 6.97 15.19
N THR A 95 1.06 5.81 15.07
CA THR A 95 1.68 4.56 14.63
C THR A 95 1.13 4.05 13.30
N TYR A 96 -0.02 4.54 12.85
CA TYR A 96 -0.62 4.21 11.55
C TYR A 96 -0.67 5.44 10.66
N PHE A 97 -0.16 5.30 9.45
CA PHE A 97 -0.11 6.38 8.45
C PHE A 97 -0.79 5.91 7.17
N LEU A 98 -1.74 6.68 6.68
CA LEU A 98 -2.42 6.44 5.41
C LEU A 98 -1.99 7.50 4.40
N ASP A 99 -1.46 7.05 3.26
CA ASP A 99 -1.15 7.89 2.10
C ASP A 99 -2.16 7.61 0.97
N THR A 100 -3.01 8.58 0.71
CA THR A 100 -4.00 8.50 -0.37
C THR A 100 -3.44 9.09 -1.66
N GLY A 101 -3.40 8.28 -2.72
CA GLY A 101 -2.70 8.63 -3.95
C GLY A 101 -1.20 8.45 -3.81
N CYS A 102 -0.78 7.35 -3.17
CA CYS A 102 0.63 7.10 -2.81
C CYS A 102 1.57 6.88 -4.00
N GLY A 103 1.05 6.64 -5.19
CA GLY A 103 1.85 6.33 -6.38
C GLY A 103 2.71 5.10 -6.14
N GLU A 104 4.04 5.25 -6.30
CA GLU A 104 5.02 4.18 -6.08
C GLU A 104 5.51 4.09 -4.61
N GLY A 105 4.95 4.88 -3.69
CA GLY A 105 5.12 4.74 -2.25
C GLY A 105 6.38 5.33 -1.62
N SER A 106 7.28 5.97 -2.38
CA SER A 106 8.56 6.48 -1.86
C SER A 106 8.39 7.50 -0.73
N HIS A 107 7.42 8.39 -0.81
CA HIS A 107 7.19 9.38 0.24
C HIS A 107 6.77 8.73 1.55
N LEU A 108 5.79 7.82 1.50
CA LEU A 108 5.33 7.09 2.69
C LEU A 108 6.47 6.24 3.29
N ALA A 109 7.20 5.51 2.45
CA ALA A 109 8.33 4.70 2.88
C ALA A 109 9.36 5.54 3.63
N ARG A 110 9.68 6.75 3.15
CA ARG A 110 10.62 7.66 3.80
C ARG A 110 10.12 8.15 5.15
N ILE A 111 8.82 8.47 5.27
CA ILE A 111 8.22 8.96 6.51
C ILE A 111 8.26 7.88 7.60
N VAL A 112 8.03 6.61 7.26
CA VAL A 112 8.01 5.51 8.22
C VAL A 112 9.38 4.84 8.46
N ALA A 113 10.38 5.12 7.64
CA ALA A 113 11.66 4.39 7.61
C ALA A 113 12.40 4.33 8.96
N ASN A 114 12.32 5.38 9.77
CA ASN A 114 13.00 5.48 11.07
C ASN A 114 12.04 5.26 12.26
N ARG A 115 10.90 4.62 12.02
CA ARG A 115 9.85 4.38 13.01
C ARG A 115 9.49 2.89 13.04
N PRO A 116 10.21 2.06 13.82
CA PRO A 116 9.96 0.60 13.84
C PRO A 116 8.54 0.22 14.28
N GLU A 117 7.88 1.09 15.06
CA GLU A 117 6.51 0.92 15.51
C GLU A 117 5.45 1.36 14.48
N ALA A 118 5.86 2.06 13.41
CA ALA A 118 4.94 2.63 12.45
C ALA A 118 4.54 1.63 11.37
N THR A 119 3.26 1.68 11.00
CA THR A 119 2.69 0.96 9.87
C THR A 119 2.18 1.96 8.84
N GLY A 120 2.74 1.94 7.65
CA GLY A 120 2.28 2.74 6.52
C GLY A 120 1.37 1.94 5.60
N VAL A 121 0.26 2.56 5.18
CA VAL A 121 -0.67 2.02 4.20
C VAL A 121 -0.78 3.02 3.06
N GLY A 122 -0.38 2.61 1.87
CA GLY A 122 -0.56 3.40 0.65
C GLY A 122 -1.74 2.89 -0.16
N ILE A 123 -2.55 3.79 -0.69
CA ILE A 123 -3.62 3.48 -1.63
C ILE A 123 -3.51 4.35 -2.88
N ASP A 124 -3.73 3.75 -4.04
CA ASP A 124 -3.74 4.44 -5.32
C ASP A 124 -4.65 3.71 -6.30
N ILE A 125 -5.26 4.45 -7.22
CA ILE A 125 -6.01 3.89 -8.34
C ILE A 125 -5.10 3.47 -9.50
N ALA A 126 -3.88 3.99 -9.54
CA ALA A 126 -2.89 3.70 -10.57
C ALA A 126 -2.17 2.38 -10.26
N LYS A 127 -2.62 1.31 -10.89
CA LYS A 127 -2.03 -0.04 -10.73
C LYS A 127 -0.52 -0.05 -10.94
N GLU A 128 -0.02 0.69 -11.91
CA GLU A 128 1.41 0.74 -12.23
C GLU A 128 2.24 1.33 -11.09
N GLY A 129 1.70 2.32 -10.36
CA GLY A 129 2.33 2.86 -9.15
C GLY A 129 2.40 1.82 -8.04
N ILE A 130 1.30 1.15 -7.76
CA ILE A 130 1.22 0.12 -6.71
C ILE A 130 2.15 -1.07 -7.01
N ILE A 131 2.30 -1.46 -8.27
CA ILE A 131 3.23 -2.53 -8.67
C ILE A 131 4.69 -2.10 -8.45
N ALA A 132 5.00 -0.82 -8.65
CA ALA A 132 6.34 -0.27 -8.47
C ALA A 132 6.72 -0.06 -7.00
N ALA A 133 5.73 -0.04 -6.10
CA ALA A 133 5.91 0.22 -4.66
C ALA A 133 6.61 -0.90 -3.86
#